data_cdc546f3a91a2c9133ffeab2631bb8c3
#
_entry.id   cdc546f3a91a2c9133ffeab2631bb8c3
#
_cell.length_a   1.000
_cell.length_b   1.000
_cell.length_c   1.000
_cell.angle_alpha   90.00
_cell.angle_beta   90.00
_cell.angle_gamma   90.00
#
_symmetry.space_group_name_H-M   'P 1'
#
loop_
_entity.id
_entity.type
_entity.pdbx_description
1 polymer ?
#
loop_
_entity_poly.entity_id
_entity_poly.type
_entity_poly.pdbx_seq_one_letter_code
_entity_poly.pdbx_strand_id
1 'polypeptide(L)'
;MIRNLAILGAAVATLAVSAGVQALPPPKVDDTLIASDSLPKTLGNYGFFLDRAANDPAPGVVPYRLNMPLFSDGADKHRFVYVPDGQEIAIGDQGLLQFPVGSALIKTFAFGEGGGQRKIETRVLLHRADGWVALPYVWNEEQTEATLALAGKRVPVTTPWGE
;
A
#
# COMPACT_ATOMS: atom_id res chain seq x y z
N MET A 1 -31.51 42.85 66.85
CA MET A 1 -31.43 41.39 66.62
C MET A 1 -31.33 41.17 65.12
N ILE A 2 -30.12 40.95 64.62
CA ILE A 2 -29.85 40.71 63.21
C ILE A 2 -29.34 39.27 63.10
N ARG A 3 -30.11 38.38 62.41
CA ARG A 3 -29.74 36.97 62.18
C ARG A 3 -28.97 36.91 60.86
N ASN A 4 -27.69 36.54 60.99
CA ASN A 4 -26.84 36.20 59.82
C ASN A 4 -27.26 34.87 59.23
N LEU A 5 -27.62 34.88 57.93
CA LEU A 5 -27.89 33.71 57.12
C LEU A 5 -26.62 33.36 56.34
N ALA A 6 -25.96 32.28 56.70
CA ALA A 6 -24.80 31.74 55.97
C ALA A 6 -25.30 30.90 54.82
N ILE A 7 -24.96 31.28 53.56
CA ILE A 7 -25.23 30.50 52.35
C ILE A 7 -24.02 29.59 52.10
N LEU A 8 -24.20 28.28 52.26
CA LEU A 8 -23.24 27.28 51.86
C LEU A 8 -23.32 27.05 50.36
N GLY A 9 -22.34 27.51 49.62
CA GLY A 9 -22.20 27.22 48.20
C GLY A 9 -21.56 25.83 48.00
N ALA A 10 -22.30 24.87 47.42
CA ALA A 10 -21.77 23.60 46.99
C ALA A 10 -21.12 23.74 45.62
N ALA A 11 -19.80 23.59 45.56
CA ALA A 11 -19.08 23.53 44.27
C ALA A 11 -19.22 22.11 43.70
N VAL A 12 -19.93 22.01 42.56
CA VAL A 12 -19.98 20.76 41.78
C VAL A 12 -18.77 20.74 40.85
N ALA A 13 -17.79 19.89 41.15
CA ALA A 13 -16.67 19.63 40.28
C ALA A 13 -17.08 18.63 39.20
N THR A 14 -17.27 19.09 37.97
CA THR A 14 -17.46 18.22 36.78
C THR A 14 -16.11 17.69 36.33
N LEU A 15 -15.86 16.38 36.56
CA LEU A 15 -14.76 15.65 35.95
C LEU A 15 -15.09 15.39 34.46
N ALA A 16 -14.43 16.11 33.58
CA ALA A 16 -14.45 15.81 32.15
C ALA A 16 -13.51 14.61 31.89
N VAL A 17 -14.09 13.42 31.70
CA VAL A 17 -13.38 12.25 31.20
C VAL A 17 -13.17 12.44 29.71
N SER A 18 -12.01 12.89 29.28
CA SER A 18 -11.58 12.87 27.88
C SER A 18 -11.26 11.42 27.51
N ALA A 19 -12.21 10.73 26.85
CA ALA A 19 -11.93 9.47 26.19
C ALA A 19 -10.96 9.75 25.03
N GLY A 20 -9.69 9.47 25.23
CA GLY A 20 -8.70 9.52 24.16
C GLY A 20 -9.09 8.51 23.09
N VAL A 21 -9.45 9.00 21.91
CA VAL A 21 -9.61 8.14 20.72
C VAL A 21 -8.22 7.60 20.40
N GLN A 22 -7.98 6.35 20.78
CA GLN A 22 -6.76 5.65 20.43
C GLN A 22 -6.83 5.37 18.92
N ALA A 23 -5.96 6.02 18.15
CA ALA A 23 -5.85 5.73 16.72
C ALA A 23 -5.49 4.25 16.55
N LEU A 24 -6.22 3.54 15.69
CA LEU A 24 -5.87 2.18 15.33
C LEU A 24 -4.45 2.18 14.75
N PRO A 25 -3.63 1.15 15.08
CA PRO A 25 -2.32 1.04 14.48
C PRO A 25 -2.46 1.03 12.95
N PRO A 26 -1.50 1.63 12.22
CA PRO A 26 -1.55 1.62 10.76
C PRO A 26 -1.59 0.18 10.26
N PRO A 27 -2.29 -0.09 9.14
CA PRO A 27 -2.32 -1.41 8.55
C PRO A 27 -0.88 -1.88 8.31
N LYS A 28 -0.60 -3.11 8.72
CA LYS A 28 0.68 -3.78 8.51
C LYS A 28 0.57 -4.66 7.26
N VAL A 29 1.67 -4.78 6.53
CA VAL A 29 1.77 -5.74 5.42
C VAL A 29 1.54 -7.16 5.95
N ASP A 30 0.75 -7.95 5.24
CA ASP A 30 0.44 -9.34 5.61
C ASP A 30 1.53 -10.29 5.11
N ASP A 31 2.56 -10.48 5.93
CA ASP A 31 3.68 -11.40 5.65
C ASP A 31 3.22 -12.84 5.43
N THR A 32 2.17 -13.27 6.16
CA THR A 32 1.61 -14.62 6.04
C THR A 32 0.98 -14.81 4.66
N LEU A 33 0.26 -13.81 4.18
CA LEU A 33 -0.37 -13.85 2.88
C LEU A 33 0.66 -13.85 1.74
N ILE A 34 1.75 -13.07 1.89
CA ILE A 34 2.84 -13.03 0.92
C ILE A 34 3.50 -14.42 0.80
N ALA A 35 3.79 -15.05 1.94
CA ALA A 35 4.48 -16.35 1.99
C ALA A 35 3.59 -17.54 1.60
N SER A 36 2.27 -17.39 1.62
CA SER A 36 1.31 -18.47 1.31
C SER A 36 1.13 -18.68 -0.20
N ASP A 37 0.58 -19.85 -0.57
CA ASP A 37 0.17 -20.14 -1.96
C ASP A 37 -1.15 -19.47 -2.35
N SER A 38 -1.73 -18.69 -1.46
CA SER A 38 -2.99 -17.99 -1.71
C SER A 38 -2.87 -16.99 -2.86
N LEU A 39 -3.97 -16.83 -3.60
CA LEU A 39 -4.13 -15.84 -4.66
C LEU A 39 -5.22 -14.85 -4.25
N PRO A 40 -4.89 -13.81 -3.49
CA PRO A 40 -5.86 -12.83 -3.02
C PRO A 40 -6.61 -12.18 -4.17
N LYS A 41 -7.92 -11.99 -4.01
CA LYS A 41 -8.75 -11.40 -5.07
C LYS A 41 -8.41 -9.95 -5.35
N THR A 42 -7.96 -9.20 -4.35
CA THR A 42 -7.67 -7.77 -4.48
C THR A 42 -6.29 -7.42 -3.96
N LEU A 43 -5.69 -6.39 -4.55
CA LEU A 43 -4.38 -5.87 -4.16
C LEU A 43 -4.36 -5.41 -2.70
N GLY A 44 -5.47 -4.82 -2.23
CA GLY A 44 -5.60 -4.31 -0.87
C GLY A 44 -5.45 -5.38 0.22
N ASN A 45 -5.65 -6.68 -0.11
CA ASN A 45 -5.50 -7.76 0.86
C ASN A 45 -4.08 -7.89 1.43
N TYR A 46 -3.05 -7.48 0.69
CA TYR A 46 -1.66 -7.54 1.17
C TYR A 46 -1.30 -6.46 2.19
N GLY A 47 -2.08 -5.37 2.28
CA GLY A 47 -1.75 -4.24 3.14
C GLY A 47 -0.54 -3.43 2.69
N PHE A 48 -0.12 -3.48 1.43
CA PHE A 48 1.02 -2.70 0.92
C PHE A 48 0.79 -1.19 0.94
N PHE A 49 -0.46 -0.75 1.00
CA PHE A 49 -0.83 0.66 0.96
C PHE A 49 -1.84 0.99 2.06
N LEU A 50 -1.75 2.21 2.59
CA LEU A 50 -2.66 2.73 3.61
C LEU A 50 -4.03 3.07 3.03
N ASP A 51 -4.09 3.36 1.74
CA ASP A 51 -5.30 3.67 1.01
C ASP A 51 -5.59 2.62 -0.08
N ARG A 52 -6.86 2.45 -0.42
CA ARG A 52 -7.28 1.51 -1.48
C ARG A 52 -6.83 1.95 -2.87
N ALA A 53 -6.56 3.23 -3.06
CA ALA A 53 -6.07 3.78 -4.32
C ALA A 53 -4.56 3.54 -4.53
N ALA A 54 -3.85 2.91 -3.59
CA ALA A 54 -2.43 2.59 -3.63
C ALA A 54 -1.53 3.80 -3.95
N ASN A 55 -1.81 4.92 -3.32
CA ASN A 55 -1.00 6.14 -3.43
C ASN A 55 -0.06 6.30 -2.24
N ASP A 56 -0.46 5.82 -1.07
CA ASP A 56 0.23 6.00 0.20
C ASP A 56 0.79 4.64 0.69
N PRO A 57 2.11 4.40 0.55
CA PRO A 57 2.70 3.12 0.94
C PRO A 57 2.64 2.90 2.44
N ALA A 58 2.33 1.67 2.85
CA ALA A 58 2.36 1.25 4.24
C ALA A 58 3.79 1.28 4.82
N PRO A 59 3.94 1.36 6.16
CA PRO A 59 5.24 1.25 6.79
C PRO A 59 6.01 0.00 6.32
N GLY A 60 7.30 0.18 5.96
CA GLY A 60 8.15 -0.87 5.41
C GLY A 60 8.05 -1.04 3.88
N VAL A 61 7.08 -0.43 3.22
CA VAL A 61 6.98 -0.41 1.75
C VAL A 61 7.70 0.82 1.22
N VAL A 62 8.82 0.62 0.52
CA VAL A 62 9.72 1.69 0.11
C VAL A 62 9.59 1.97 -1.39
N PRO A 63 9.28 3.21 -1.81
CA PRO A 63 9.30 3.58 -3.23
C PRO A 63 10.73 3.60 -3.77
N TYR A 64 10.92 3.14 -5.03
CA TYR A 64 12.21 3.22 -5.70
C TYR A 64 12.07 3.59 -7.18
N ARG A 65 13.17 4.05 -7.77
CA ARG A 65 13.28 4.37 -9.19
C ARG A 65 14.45 3.64 -9.81
N LEU A 66 14.34 3.36 -11.11
CA LEU A 66 15.46 2.83 -11.90
C LEU A 66 16.25 3.99 -12.51
N ASN A 67 17.56 3.86 -12.58
CA ASN A 67 18.44 4.82 -13.26
C ASN A 67 18.16 4.85 -14.77
N MET A 68 17.77 3.71 -15.35
CA MET A 68 17.41 3.58 -16.76
C MET A 68 16.05 2.85 -16.85
N PRO A 69 14.92 3.59 -16.84
CA PRO A 69 13.62 2.99 -16.98
C PRO A 69 13.38 2.52 -18.41
N LEU A 70 12.84 1.30 -18.57
CA LEU A 70 12.37 0.83 -19.88
C LEU A 70 11.15 1.64 -20.32
N PHE A 71 11.11 1.95 -21.61
CA PHE A 71 9.92 2.49 -22.25
C PHE A 71 8.78 1.45 -22.18
N SER A 72 7.55 1.89 -22.02
CA SER A 72 6.35 1.04 -21.98
C SER A 72 5.17 1.85 -22.51
N ASP A 73 5.25 2.19 -23.81
CA ASP A 73 4.19 2.88 -24.56
C ASP A 73 3.65 4.13 -23.83
N GLY A 74 4.56 4.90 -23.20
CA GLY A 74 4.21 6.11 -22.44
C GLY A 74 3.62 5.87 -21.06
N ALA A 75 3.51 4.62 -20.59
CA ALA A 75 3.08 4.36 -19.22
C ALA A 75 4.13 4.78 -18.19
N ASP A 76 3.72 5.55 -17.20
CA ASP A 76 4.48 5.74 -15.98
C ASP A 76 4.50 4.47 -15.14
N LYS A 77 5.53 4.33 -14.32
CA LYS A 77 5.73 3.15 -13.49
C LYS A 77 6.09 3.55 -12.08
N HIS A 78 5.12 3.40 -11.17
CA HIS A 78 5.36 3.51 -9.74
C HIS A 78 5.86 2.17 -9.22
N ARG A 79 6.98 2.19 -8.50
CA ARG A 79 7.64 0.97 -8.01
C ARG A 79 7.88 1.06 -6.53
N PHE A 80 7.61 -0.05 -5.87
CA PHE A 80 7.83 -0.20 -4.43
C PHE A 80 8.47 -1.56 -4.15
N VAL A 81 9.24 -1.60 -3.07
CA VAL A 81 9.82 -2.83 -2.52
C VAL A 81 9.39 -2.98 -1.08
N TYR A 82 9.09 -4.20 -0.71
CA TYR A 82 8.85 -4.61 0.67
C TYR A 82 9.80 -5.74 1.03
N VAL A 83 10.38 -5.66 2.22
CA VAL A 83 11.17 -6.72 2.85
C VAL A 83 10.59 -6.94 4.25
N PRO A 84 10.38 -8.19 4.69
CA PRO A 84 9.84 -8.45 6.02
C PRO A 84 10.67 -7.82 7.13
N ASP A 85 10.02 -7.42 8.21
CA ASP A 85 10.69 -6.80 9.36
C ASP A 85 11.85 -7.67 9.88
N GLY A 86 12.99 -7.06 10.13
CA GLY A 86 14.20 -7.72 10.61
C GLY A 86 14.96 -8.55 9.58
N GLN A 87 14.52 -8.53 8.32
CA GLN A 87 15.23 -9.14 7.19
C GLN A 87 15.97 -8.08 6.38
N GLU A 88 17.02 -8.50 5.67
CA GLU A 88 17.86 -7.62 4.86
C GLU A 88 18.03 -8.17 3.44
N ILE A 89 18.26 -7.28 2.49
CA ILE A 89 18.62 -7.63 1.11
C ILE A 89 20.13 -7.81 1.08
N ALA A 90 20.60 -9.00 0.71
CA ALA A 90 22.02 -9.23 0.50
C ALA A 90 22.44 -8.84 -0.93
N ILE A 91 23.72 -8.51 -1.10
CA ILE A 91 24.34 -8.32 -2.41
C ILE A 91 25.15 -9.57 -2.72
N GLY A 92 24.77 -10.28 -3.78
CA GLY A 92 25.49 -11.46 -4.26
C GLY A 92 26.80 -11.11 -4.99
N ASP A 93 27.61 -12.11 -5.30
CA ASP A 93 28.96 -11.98 -5.88
C ASP A 93 29.01 -11.20 -7.20
N GLN A 94 27.91 -11.17 -7.94
CA GLN A 94 27.79 -10.41 -9.20
C GLN A 94 27.09 -9.06 -9.04
N GLY A 95 26.93 -8.56 -7.81
CA GLY A 95 26.20 -7.33 -7.52
C GLY A 95 24.67 -7.46 -7.64
N LEU A 96 24.14 -8.68 -7.76
CA LEU A 96 22.70 -8.92 -7.81
C LEU A 96 22.12 -8.88 -6.40
N LEU A 97 20.97 -8.22 -6.26
CA LEU A 97 20.23 -8.17 -5.00
C LEU A 97 19.56 -9.52 -4.72
N GLN A 98 19.81 -10.04 -3.54
CA GLN A 98 19.20 -11.28 -3.04
C GLN A 98 18.16 -10.91 -1.99
N PHE A 99 16.91 -11.01 -2.38
CA PHE A 99 15.78 -10.71 -1.51
C PHE A 99 15.45 -11.93 -0.64
N PRO A 100 15.15 -11.75 0.66
CA PRO A 100 14.68 -12.84 1.50
C PRO A 100 13.27 -13.31 1.09
N VAL A 101 12.91 -14.53 1.47
CA VAL A 101 11.54 -15.04 1.33
C VAL A 101 10.58 -14.14 2.12
N GLY A 102 9.42 -13.84 1.56
CA GLY A 102 8.46 -12.88 2.10
C GLY A 102 8.62 -11.47 1.51
N SER A 103 9.64 -11.23 0.68
CA SER A 103 9.78 -9.95 -0.02
C SER A 103 8.76 -9.79 -1.14
N ALA A 104 8.41 -8.53 -1.44
CA ALA A 104 7.56 -8.17 -2.57
C ALA A 104 8.17 -7.04 -3.41
N LEU A 105 8.06 -7.16 -4.74
CA LEU A 105 8.31 -6.08 -5.69
C LEU A 105 6.99 -5.69 -6.33
N ILE A 106 6.61 -4.42 -6.21
CA ILE A 106 5.31 -3.92 -6.65
C ILE A 106 5.55 -2.90 -7.76
N LYS A 107 4.84 -3.05 -8.88
CA LYS A 107 4.97 -2.14 -10.01
C LYS A 107 3.61 -1.80 -10.58
N THR A 108 3.21 -0.53 -10.46
CA THR A 108 1.97 0.00 -11.03
C THR A 108 2.25 0.74 -12.34
N PHE A 109 1.51 0.39 -13.37
CA PHE A 109 1.48 1.09 -14.65
C PHE A 109 0.33 2.09 -14.64
N ALA A 110 0.62 3.34 -15.01
CA ALA A 110 -0.37 4.41 -15.06
C ALA A 110 -0.17 5.29 -16.30
N PHE A 111 -1.26 5.90 -16.80
CA PHE A 111 -1.24 6.86 -17.88
C PHE A 111 -1.82 8.20 -17.41
N GLY A 112 -1.40 9.29 -18.06
CA GLY A 112 -1.79 10.66 -17.71
C GLY A 112 -0.70 11.39 -16.93
N GLU A 113 -0.99 12.62 -16.51
CA GLU A 113 -0.02 13.49 -15.86
C GLU A 113 -0.45 13.85 -14.43
N GLY A 114 0.53 14.01 -13.54
CA GLY A 114 0.32 14.49 -12.17
C GLY A 114 -0.67 13.65 -11.36
N GLY A 115 -1.50 14.32 -10.57
CA GLY A 115 -2.50 13.67 -9.71
C GLY A 115 -3.70 13.05 -10.44
N GLY A 116 -3.83 13.26 -11.77
CA GLY A 116 -4.88 12.70 -12.62
C GLY A 116 -4.50 11.40 -13.33
N GLN A 117 -3.38 10.78 -12.94
CA GLN A 117 -2.95 9.52 -13.54
C GLN A 117 -3.98 8.40 -13.32
N ARG A 118 -4.33 7.69 -14.40
CA ARG A 118 -5.16 6.49 -14.37
C ARG A 118 -4.27 5.26 -14.27
N LYS A 119 -4.34 4.55 -13.16
CA LYS A 119 -3.67 3.26 -12.97
C LYS A 119 -4.40 2.19 -13.79
N ILE A 120 -3.64 1.38 -14.50
CA ILE A 120 -4.18 0.31 -15.36
C ILE A 120 -3.96 -1.04 -14.69
N GLU A 121 -2.72 -1.32 -14.30
CA GLU A 121 -2.32 -2.60 -13.73
C GLU A 121 -1.28 -2.40 -12.64
N THR A 122 -1.38 -3.17 -11.58
CA THR A 122 -0.30 -3.36 -10.61
C THR A 122 0.16 -4.81 -10.67
N ARG A 123 1.42 -5.03 -10.99
CA ARG A 123 2.08 -6.35 -10.90
C ARG A 123 2.80 -6.46 -9.57
N VAL A 124 2.54 -7.56 -8.89
CA VAL A 124 3.22 -7.90 -7.65
C VAL A 124 4.04 -9.15 -7.89
N LEU A 125 5.35 -9.08 -7.62
CA LEU A 125 6.23 -10.23 -7.54
C LEU A 125 6.42 -10.55 -6.06
N LEU A 126 6.06 -11.76 -5.66
CA LEU A 126 6.22 -12.25 -4.28
C LEU A 126 7.32 -13.30 -4.25
N HIS A 127 8.28 -13.15 -3.33
CA HIS A 127 9.31 -14.17 -3.10
C HIS A 127 8.80 -15.17 -2.08
N ARG A 128 8.41 -16.34 -2.56
CA ARG A 128 7.92 -17.48 -1.76
C ARG A 128 9.03 -18.52 -1.58
N ALA A 129 8.77 -19.54 -0.79
CA ALA A 129 9.75 -20.59 -0.52
C ALA A 129 10.19 -21.37 -1.77
N ASP A 130 9.31 -21.49 -2.75
CA ASP A 130 9.52 -22.15 -4.05
C ASP A 130 10.00 -21.20 -5.16
N GLY A 131 10.20 -19.91 -4.86
CA GLY A 131 10.70 -18.89 -5.77
C GLY A 131 9.77 -17.71 -5.96
N TRP A 132 9.94 -17.00 -7.08
CA TRP A 132 9.17 -15.80 -7.38
C TRP A 132 7.87 -16.12 -8.12
N VAL A 133 6.75 -15.59 -7.62
CA VAL A 133 5.46 -15.65 -8.30
C VAL A 133 5.02 -14.25 -8.70
N ALA A 134 4.50 -14.10 -9.93
CA ALA A 134 4.03 -12.83 -10.46
C ALA A 134 2.50 -12.82 -10.56
N LEU A 135 1.86 -11.83 -9.94
CA LEU A 135 0.41 -11.68 -9.87
C LEU A 135 -0.01 -10.32 -10.44
N PRO A 136 -0.79 -10.30 -11.54
CA PRO A 136 -1.31 -9.07 -12.13
C PRO A 136 -2.66 -8.69 -11.49
N TYR A 137 -2.78 -7.42 -11.10
CA TYR A 137 -4.01 -6.82 -10.57
C TYR A 137 -4.44 -5.67 -11.47
N VAL A 138 -5.64 -5.74 -12.02
CA VAL A 138 -6.19 -4.70 -12.92
C VAL A 138 -7.10 -3.76 -12.14
N TRP A 139 -6.88 -2.46 -12.29
CA TRP A 139 -7.62 -1.40 -11.62
C TRP A 139 -9.04 -1.25 -12.18
N ASN A 140 -10.00 -0.97 -11.29
CA ASN A 140 -11.34 -0.57 -11.68
C ASN A 140 -11.34 0.89 -12.22
N GLU A 141 -12.43 1.29 -12.85
CA GLU A 141 -12.56 2.63 -13.45
C GLU A 141 -12.55 3.73 -12.39
N GLU A 142 -13.11 3.45 -11.22
CA GLU A 142 -13.16 4.36 -10.06
C GLU A 142 -11.80 4.54 -9.37
N GLN A 143 -10.77 3.79 -9.77
CA GLN A 143 -9.42 3.83 -9.20
C GLN A 143 -9.37 3.57 -7.69
N THR A 144 -10.30 2.77 -7.18
CA THR A 144 -10.47 2.46 -5.76
C THR A 144 -10.01 1.06 -5.38
N GLU A 145 -9.89 0.14 -6.36
CA GLU A 145 -9.44 -1.22 -6.12
C GLU A 145 -8.85 -1.86 -7.38
N ALA A 146 -7.85 -2.73 -7.17
CA ALA A 146 -7.30 -3.55 -8.24
C ALA A 146 -7.59 -5.03 -7.96
N THR A 147 -8.12 -5.75 -8.94
CA THR A 147 -8.52 -7.16 -8.84
C THR A 147 -7.60 -8.07 -9.63
N LEU A 148 -7.35 -9.27 -9.09
CA LEU A 148 -6.50 -10.29 -9.72
C LEU A 148 -7.04 -10.70 -11.09
N ALA A 149 -6.17 -10.69 -12.10
CA ALA A 149 -6.52 -10.98 -13.49
C ALA A 149 -5.49 -11.91 -14.15
N LEU A 150 -5.40 -13.16 -13.70
CA LEU A 150 -4.41 -14.14 -14.18
C LEU A 150 -4.44 -14.37 -15.68
N ALA A 151 -5.61 -14.31 -16.30
CA ALA A 151 -5.78 -14.42 -17.75
C ALA A 151 -5.45 -13.12 -18.50
N GLY A 152 -5.06 -12.06 -17.77
CA GLY A 152 -4.95 -10.71 -18.30
C GLY A 152 -6.32 -10.06 -18.52
N LYS A 153 -6.30 -8.77 -18.81
CA LYS A 153 -7.50 -8.00 -19.19
C LYS A 153 -7.10 -6.96 -20.24
N ARG A 154 -7.91 -6.83 -21.28
CA ARG A 154 -7.74 -5.73 -22.24
C ARG A 154 -8.39 -4.48 -21.66
N VAL A 155 -7.61 -3.41 -21.51
CA VAL A 155 -8.07 -2.12 -21.01
C VAL A 155 -7.75 -1.07 -22.08
N PRO A 156 -8.72 -0.34 -22.61
CA PRO A 156 -8.45 0.75 -23.53
C PRO A 156 -7.75 1.89 -22.79
N VAL A 157 -6.70 2.43 -23.39
CA VAL A 157 -5.94 3.57 -22.88
C VAL A 157 -5.65 4.54 -24.00
N THR A 158 -5.78 5.83 -23.74
CA THR A 158 -5.32 6.86 -24.67
C THR A 158 -3.86 7.16 -24.39
N THR A 159 -3.04 7.00 -25.41
CA THR A 159 -1.60 7.33 -25.37
C THR A 159 -1.34 8.59 -26.20
N PRO A 160 -0.17 9.23 -26.07
CA PRO A 160 0.21 10.36 -26.95
C PRO A 160 0.23 10.00 -28.46
N TRP A 161 0.22 8.71 -28.79
CA TRP A 161 0.26 8.20 -30.18
C TRP A 161 -1.08 7.61 -30.66
N GLY A 162 -2.15 7.68 -29.86
CA GLY A 162 -3.49 7.14 -30.15
C GLY A 162 -3.94 6.07 -29.14
N GLU A 163 -5.08 5.42 -29.44
CA GLU A 163 -5.62 4.31 -28.64
C GLU A 163 -4.95 2.97 -28.97
#